data_ddf81240aee36fa2514a4f2e66b2d5dd
#
_entry.id   ddf81240aee36fa2514a4f2e66b2d5dd
#
_cell.length_a   1.000
_cell.length_b   1.000
_cell.length_c   1.000
_cell.angle_alpha   90.00
_cell.angle_beta   90.00
_cell.angle_gamma   90.00
#
_symmetry.space_group_name_H-M   'P 1'
#
loop_
_entity.id
_entity.type
_entity.pdbx_description
1 polymer ?
#
loop_
_entity_poly.entity_id
_entity_poly.type
_entity_poly.pdbx_seq_one_letter_code
_entity_poly.pdbx_strand_id
1 'polypeptide(L)'
;MQRKKLLVNLLFAVVILAAAAALFWLRDAGKDTALALKAQLVYGDENTVMDLPLDVDKVYDVDTGYLTVHIEVKDGAARFVDSPCPDHICESYGWLTLEDQTATCLPARAVLAIVPAG
;
A
#
# COMPACT_ATOMS: atom_id res chain seq x y z
N MET A 1 -46.19 -31.67 -8.71
CA MET A 1 -45.91 -30.31 -9.23
C MET A 1 -45.05 -29.47 -8.29
N GLN A 2 -45.20 -29.59 -6.99
CA GLN A 2 -44.38 -28.86 -6.03
C GLN A 2 -42.90 -29.30 -6.00
N ARG A 3 -42.64 -30.56 -6.30
CA ARG A 3 -41.26 -31.09 -6.33
C ARG A 3 -40.41 -30.49 -7.46
N LYS A 4 -40.99 -30.22 -8.62
CA LYS A 4 -40.29 -29.62 -9.76
C LYS A 4 -39.90 -28.17 -9.46
N LYS A 5 -40.79 -27.40 -8.84
CA LYS A 5 -40.53 -26.02 -8.45
C LYS A 5 -39.45 -25.95 -7.36
N LEU A 6 -39.47 -26.89 -6.43
CA LEU A 6 -38.50 -27.01 -5.35
C LEU A 6 -37.11 -27.34 -5.93
N LEU A 7 -37.04 -28.28 -6.88
CA LEU A 7 -35.80 -28.64 -7.55
C LEU A 7 -35.23 -27.50 -8.37
N VAL A 8 -36.08 -26.76 -9.09
CA VAL A 8 -35.66 -25.59 -9.87
C VAL A 8 -35.15 -24.47 -8.95
N ASN A 9 -35.84 -24.22 -7.85
CA ASN A 9 -35.41 -23.21 -6.88
C ASN A 9 -34.10 -23.60 -6.20
N LEU A 10 -33.94 -24.88 -5.89
CA LEU A 10 -32.71 -25.40 -5.29
C LEU A 10 -31.55 -25.29 -6.27
N LEU A 11 -31.80 -25.62 -7.54
CA LEU A 11 -30.79 -25.48 -8.60
C LEU A 11 -30.36 -24.02 -8.79
N PHE A 12 -31.33 -23.11 -8.76
CA PHE A 12 -31.07 -21.68 -8.84
C PHE A 12 -30.22 -21.19 -7.66
N ALA A 13 -30.57 -21.61 -6.46
CA ALA A 13 -29.83 -21.27 -5.25
C ALA A 13 -28.37 -21.77 -5.31
N VAL A 14 -28.17 -22.99 -5.77
CA VAL A 14 -26.84 -23.59 -5.93
C VAL A 14 -26.03 -22.84 -6.98
N VAL A 15 -26.62 -22.48 -8.10
CA VAL A 15 -25.94 -21.71 -9.17
C VAL A 15 -25.56 -20.32 -8.66
N ILE A 16 -26.42 -19.64 -7.94
CA ILE A 16 -26.13 -18.32 -7.37
C ILE A 16 -25.01 -18.40 -6.34
N LEU A 17 -25.07 -19.40 -5.46
CA LEU A 17 -24.00 -19.60 -4.46
C LEU A 17 -22.67 -19.95 -5.11
N ALA A 18 -22.67 -20.78 -6.14
CA ALA A 18 -21.46 -21.14 -6.87
C ALA A 18 -20.87 -19.92 -7.60
N ALA A 19 -21.72 -19.09 -8.22
CA ALA A 19 -21.30 -17.87 -8.90
C ALA A 19 -20.74 -16.86 -7.89
N ALA A 20 -21.38 -16.70 -6.72
CA ALA A 20 -20.90 -15.81 -5.67
C ALA A 20 -19.57 -16.28 -5.10
N ALA A 21 -19.40 -17.58 -4.88
CA ALA A 21 -18.16 -18.16 -4.41
C ALA A 21 -17.02 -17.99 -5.43
N ALA A 22 -17.32 -18.18 -6.72
CA ALA A 22 -16.36 -18.00 -7.81
C ALA A 22 -15.92 -16.54 -7.92
N LEU A 23 -16.85 -15.60 -7.83
CA LEU A 23 -16.54 -14.17 -7.85
C LEU A 23 -15.71 -13.76 -6.63
N PHE A 24 -16.04 -14.27 -5.47
CA PHE A 24 -15.30 -14.02 -4.24
C PHE A 24 -13.86 -14.56 -4.35
N TRP A 25 -13.71 -15.77 -4.90
CA TRP A 25 -12.42 -16.41 -5.07
C TRP A 25 -11.55 -15.67 -6.09
N LEU A 26 -12.14 -15.21 -7.18
CA LEU A 26 -11.47 -14.40 -8.19
C LEU A 26 -11.04 -13.04 -7.64
N ARG A 27 -11.85 -12.44 -6.80
CA ARG A 27 -11.50 -11.20 -6.11
C ARG A 27 -10.33 -11.39 -5.16
N ASP A 28 -10.33 -12.48 -4.42
CA ASP A 28 -9.27 -12.77 -3.48
C ASP A 28 -7.94 -13.08 -4.19
N ALA A 29 -8.00 -13.87 -5.27
CA ALA A 29 -6.83 -14.13 -6.11
C ALA A 29 -6.33 -12.85 -6.80
N GLY A 30 -7.24 -11.96 -7.20
CA GLY A 30 -6.91 -10.66 -7.77
C GLY A 30 -6.29 -9.69 -6.75
N LYS A 31 -6.66 -9.80 -5.48
CA LYS A 31 -6.09 -8.98 -4.41
C LYS A 31 -4.61 -9.28 -4.19
N ASP A 32 -4.20 -10.52 -4.26
CA ASP A 32 -2.81 -10.91 -4.05
C ASP A 32 -1.87 -10.33 -5.12
N THR A 33 -2.37 -10.12 -6.33
CA THR A 33 -1.61 -9.49 -7.43
C THR A 33 -1.83 -7.96 -7.51
N ALA A 34 -3.01 -7.47 -7.10
CA ALA A 34 -3.35 -6.06 -7.14
C ALA A 34 -2.86 -5.27 -5.93
N LEU A 35 -2.51 -5.97 -4.83
CA LEU A 35 -2.06 -5.36 -3.58
C LEU A 35 -0.54 -5.25 -3.44
N ALA A 36 0.20 -5.52 -4.51
CA ALA A 36 1.61 -5.21 -4.52
C ALA A 36 1.77 -3.68 -4.46
N LEU A 37 2.16 -3.18 -3.31
CA LEU A 37 2.38 -1.76 -3.09
C LEU A 37 3.87 -1.51 -2.94
N LYS A 38 4.28 -0.29 -3.27
CA LYS A 38 5.63 0.18 -3.02
C LYS A 38 5.57 1.54 -2.35
N ALA A 39 6.62 1.91 -1.65
CA ALA A 39 6.80 3.29 -1.21
C ALA A 39 7.49 4.07 -2.32
N GLN A 40 7.06 5.28 -2.54
CA GLN A 40 7.68 6.19 -3.49
C GLN A 40 8.11 7.46 -2.75
N LEU A 41 9.39 7.77 -2.84
CA LEU A 41 9.93 8.98 -2.25
C LEU A 41 10.19 10.00 -3.35
N VAL A 42 9.56 11.16 -3.24
CA VAL A 42 9.83 12.31 -4.10
C VAL A 42 10.55 13.37 -3.27
N TYR A 43 11.71 13.79 -3.69
CA TYR A 43 12.53 14.67 -2.88
C TYR A 43 13.34 15.66 -3.74
N GLY A 44 13.79 16.73 -3.09
CA GLY A 44 14.63 17.75 -3.70
C GLY A 44 13.88 18.73 -4.60
N ASP A 45 14.58 19.70 -5.14
CA ASP A 45 14.00 20.73 -6.00
C ASP A 45 13.62 20.20 -7.38
N GLU A 46 14.26 19.13 -7.81
CA GLU A 46 14.02 18.51 -9.13
C GLU A 46 12.95 17.44 -9.06
N ASN A 47 12.30 17.24 -7.90
CA ASN A 47 11.31 16.18 -7.70
C ASN A 47 11.86 14.81 -8.09
N THR A 48 13.03 14.48 -7.58
CA THR A 48 13.63 13.16 -7.83
C THR A 48 12.78 12.08 -7.21
N VAL A 49 12.46 11.06 -8.00
CA VAL A 49 11.60 9.95 -7.57
C VAL A 49 12.45 8.74 -7.28
N MET A 50 12.27 8.15 -6.11
CA MET A 50 12.93 6.92 -5.69
C MET A 50 11.89 5.90 -5.26
N ASP A 51 11.94 4.70 -5.87
CA ASP A 51 11.04 3.61 -5.52
C ASP A 51 11.65 2.74 -4.43
N LEU A 52 10.85 2.45 -3.40
CA LEU A 52 11.26 1.65 -2.25
C LEU A 52 10.35 0.42 -2.18
N PRO A 53 10.85 -0.78 -2.49
CA PRO A 53 10.03 -1.99 -2.38
C PRO A 53 9.59 -2.24 -0.94
N LEU A 54 8.30 -2.53 -0.73
CA LEU A 54 7.77 -2.83 0.59
C LEU A 54 7.93 -4.30 0.99
N ASP A 55 8.33 -5.14 0.05
CA ASP A 55 8.54 -6.57 0.28
C ASP A 55 9.94 -6.89 0.87
N VAL A 56 10.80 -5.90 0.93
CA VAL A 56 12.17 -6.04 1.48
C VAL A 56 12.33 -5.12 2.67
N ASP A 57 12.57 -5.68 3.85
CA ASP A 57 12.86 -4.90 5.05
C ASP A 57 14.22 -4.25 4.91
N LYS A 58 14.26 -2.93 4.93
CA LYS A 58 15.50 -2.18 4.76
C LYS A 58 15.35 -0.76 5.31
N VAL A 59 16.45 -0.19 5.74
CA VAL A 59 16.55 1.23 6.10
C VAL A 59 17.28 1.96 4.98
N TYR A 60 16.69 3.05 4.51
CA TYR A 60 17.24 3.89 3.45
C TYR A 60 17.65 5.23 4.01
N ASP A 61 18.86 5.66 3.69
CA ASP A 61 19.35 7.00 4.00
C ASP A 61 19.40 7.79 2.71
N VAL A 62 18.65 8.87 2.64
CA VAL A 62 18.49 9.66 1.41
C VAL A 62 18.86 11.11 1.69
N ASP A 63 19.86 11.60 0.96
CA ASP A 63 20.23 13.02 0.97
C ASP A 63 19.34 13.77 -0.01
N THR A 64 18.49 14.65 0.52
CA THR A 64 17.57 15.43 -0.31
C THR A 64 18.18 16.73 -0.84
N GLY A 65 19.43 17.01 -0.46
CA GLY A 65 20.05 18.30 -0.75
C GLY A 65 19.84 19.34 0.34
N TYR A 66 18.88 19.11 1.24
CA TYR A 66 18.60 19.96 2.41
C TYR A 66 18.93 19.24 3.70
N LEU A 67 18.43 18.03 3.84
CA LEU A 67 18.62 17.17 5.00
C LEU A 67 18.72 15.72 4.54
N THR A 68 19.38 14.89 5.32
CA THR A 68 19.38 13.45 5.11
C THR A 68 18.18 12.86 5.83
N VAL A 69 17.27 12.23 5.09
CA VAL A 69 16.12 11.54 5.67
C VAL A 69 16.40 10.06 5.75
N HIS A 70 15.85 9.43 6.78
CA HIS A 70 15.97 8.00 7.00
C HIS A 70 14.58 7.38 6.87
N ILE A 71 14.47 6.34 6.07
CA ILE A 71 13.19 5.67 5.82
C ILE A 71 13.38 4.20 6.17
N GLU A 72 12.52 3.70 7.06
CA GLU A 72 12.51 2.29 7.42
C GLU A 72 11.35 1.59 6.72
N VAL A 73 11.66 0.49 6.02
CA VAL A 73 10.66 -0.42 5.45
C VAL A 73 10.68 -1.69 6.26
N LYS A 74 9.53 -2.07 6.80
CA LYS A 74 9.37 -3.28 7.59
C LYS A 74 7.95 -3.81 7.50
N ASP A 75 7.81 -5.12 7.31
CA ASP A 75 6.52 -5.82 7.29
C ASP A 75 5.50 -5.19 6.33
N GLY A 76 5.94 -4.75 5.16
CA GLY A 76 5.08 -4.15 4.15
C GLY A 76 4.65 -2.72 4.44
N ALA A 77 5.34 -2.05 5.37
CA ALA A 77 5.07 -0.66 5.74
C ALA A 77 6.33 0.19 5.62
N ALA A 78 6.17 1.49 5.48
CA ALA A 78 7.29 2.42 5.44
C ALA A 78 7.03 3.61 6.36
N ARG A 79 8.10 4.17 6.91
CA ARG A 79 8.01 5.37 7.75
C ARG A 79 9.31 6.15 7.71
N PHE A 80 9.23 7.44 8.06
CA PHE A 80 10.43 8.23 8.39
C PHE A 80 10.90 7.88 9.79
N VAL A 81 12.21 7.70 9.96
CA VAL A 81 12.85 7.44 11.25
C VAL A 81 14.04 8.37 11.44
N ASP A 82 14.38 8.67 12.67
CA ASP A 82 15.53 9.50 13.00
C ASP A 82 15.64 10.77 12.14
N SER A 83 14.51 11.39 11.88
CA SER A 83 14.45 12.57 11.03
C SER A 83 15.15 13.74 11.70
N PRO A 84 16.01 14.48 10.98
CA PRO A 84 16.67 15.67 11.53
C PRO A 84 15.75 16.89 11.63
N CYS A 85 14.47 16.74 11.32
CA CYS A 85 13.49 17.82 11.46
C CYS A 85 13.41 18.29 12.90
N PRO A 86 13.46 19.60 13.19
CA PRO A 86 13.45 20.11 14.56
C PRO A 86 12.23 19.67 15.37
N ASP A 87 11.07 19.56 14.74
CA ASP A 87 9.82 19.20 15.39
C ASP A 87 9.48 17.72 15.26
N HIS A 88 10.31 16.93 14.62
CA HIS A 88 10.08 15.50 14.33
C HIS A 88 8.73 15.23 13.66
N ILE A 89 8.25 16.19 12.87
CA ILE A 89 6.95 16.08 12.19
C ILE A 89 6.93 14.90 11.23
N CYS A 90 8.04 14.64 10.54
CA CYS A 90 8.15 13.55 9.57
C CYS A 90 7.91 12.19 10.23
N GLU A 91 8.38 12.01 11.45
CA GLU A 91 8.20 10.77 12.20
C GLU A 91 6.79 10.63 12.77
N SER A 92 6.08 11.73 12.96
CA SER A 92 4.74 11.72 13.56
C SER A 92 3.68 11.08 12.67
N TYR A 93 3.92 10.94 11.37
CA TYR A 93 3.01 10.26 10.47
C TYR A 93 2.90 8.75 10.76
N GLY A 94 3.92 8.16 11.37
CA GLY A 94 3.94 6.73 11.68
C GLY A 94 4.10 5.85 10.45
N TRP A 95 3.65 4.60 10.56
CA TRP A 95 3.76 3.63 9.48
C TRP A 95 2.74 3.90 8.37
N LEU A 96 3.22 3.94 7.14
CA LEU A 96 2.39 4.03 5.94
C LEU A 96 2.20 2.64 5.36
N THR A 97 0.97 2.16 5.30
CA THR A 97 0.64 0.79 4.90
C THR A 97 -0.37 0.73 3.76
N LEU A 98 -1.20 1.75 3.61
CA LEU A 98 -2.30 1.76 2.65
C LEU A 98 -1.97 2.65 1.46
N GLU A 99 -2.54 2.28 0.31
CA GLU A 99 -2.46 3.08 -0.90
C GLU A 99 -2.93 4.52 -0.63
N ASP A 100 -2.23 5.48 -1.23
CA ASP A 100 -2.48 6.92 -1.11
C ASP A 100 -2.14 7.53 0.26
N GLN A 101 -1.63 6.75 1.21
CA GLN A 101 -1.08 7.35 2.43
C GLN A 101 0.23 8.08 2.10
N THR A 102 0.37 9.27 2.63
CA THR A 102 1.54 10.11 2.40
C THR A 102 2.08 10.70 3.70
N ALA A 103 3.40 10.87 3.75
CA ALA A 103 4.07 11.60 4.81
C ALA A 103 4.97 12.66 4.16
N THR A 104 4.84 13.91 4.59
CA THR A 104 5.57 15.02 4.00
C THR A 104 6.57 15.57 5.01
N CYS A 105 7.84 15.61 4.62
CA CYS A 105 8.91 16.24 5.38
C CYS A 105 9.28 17.55 4.72
N LEU A 106 8.67 18.63 5.15
CA LEU A 106 8.86 19.97 4.53
C LEU A 106 10.27 20.50 4.67
N PRO A 107 10.95 20.39 5.84
CA PRO A 107 12.33 20.88 5.96
C PRO A 107 13.29 20.16 5.01
N ALA A 108 13.06 18.89 4.73
CA ALA A 108 13.89 18.11 3.81
C ALA A 108 13.37 18.14 2.37
N ARG A 109 12.18 18.70 2.14
CA ARG A 109 11.47 18.68 0.85
C ARG A 109 11.32 17.27 0.31
N ALA A 110 10.84 16.39 1.17
CA ALA A 110 10.64 14.99 0.84
C ALA A 110 9.19 14.60 1.10
N VAL A 111 8.61 13.83 0.18
CA VAL A 111 7.27 13.26 0.30
C VAL A 111 7.37 11.75 0.11
N LEU A 112 6.94 11.01 1.13
CA LEU A 112 6.88 9.55 1.08
C LEU A 112 5.42 9.14 0.88
N ALA A 113 5.14 8.38 -0.15
CA ALA A 113 3.79 7.95 -0.49
C ALA A 113 3.77 6.45 -0.77
N ILE A 114 2.64 5.82 -0.47
CA ILE A 114 2.39 4.43 -0.84
C ILE A 114 1.61 4.43 -2.14
N VAL A 115 2.16 3.79 -3.16
CA VAL A 115 1.59 3.74 -4.51
C VAL A 115 1.53 2.30 -5.00
N PRO A 116 0.66 1.99 -5.98
CA PRO A 116 0.65 0.67 -6.59
C PRO A 116 1.98 0.37 -7.27
N ALA A 117 2.46 -0.87 -7.10
CA ALA A 117 3.73 -1.31 -7.68
C ALA A 117 3.58 -1.78 -9.14
N GLY A 118 2.36 -1.85 -9.61
CA GLY A 118 2.06 -2.33 -10.96
C GLY A 118 2.14 -1.30 -12.05
#